data_562e8d184c8370852fbec81782b485fe
#
_entry.id   562e8d184c8370852fbec81782b485fe
#
_cell.length_a   1.000
_cell.length_b   1.000
_cell.length_c   1.000
_cell.angle_alpha   90.00
_cell.angle_beta   90.00
_cell.angle_gamma   90.00
#
_symmetry.space_group_name_H-M   'P 1'
#
loop_
_entity.id
_entity.type
_entity.pdbx_description
1 polymer ?
#
loop_
_entity_poly.entity_id
_entity_poly.type
_entity_poly.pdbx_seq_one_letter_code
_entity_poly.pdbx_strand_id
1 'polypeptide(L)'
;MGGTRIIVLQLREIIKTAVFVLLGLAVILLLIYLFIPRNKPEVRSDLYIPGTYTAEIILHNNPVEVGVTVSEDKIIGVTMTNMAEIQEVFYPLFQPAMADLSKAIVESQSTDVVLSMDYPITGQIILDAVNAALSQAQAE
;
A
#
# COMPACT_ATOMS: atom_id res chain seq x y z
N MET A 1 13.56 -31.15 63.02
CA MET A 1 14.04 -31.06 61.64
C MET A 1 13.28 -30.06 60.83
N GLY A 2 13.63 -28.81 60.95
CA GLY A 2 13.04 -27.75 60.22
C GLY A 2 13.46 -27.62 58.78
N GLY A 3 14.54 -28.31 58.33
CA GLY A 3 15.15 -28.13 57.05
C GLY A 3 14.31 -28.60 55.85
N THR A 4 13.57 -29.70 56.02
CA THR A 4 12.76 -30.27 54.93
C THR A 4 11.51 -29.42 54.62
N ARG A 5 10.93 -28.82 55.64
CA ARG A 5 9.77 -27.93 55.46
C ARG A 5 10.16 -26.62 54.80
N ILE A 6 11.32 -26.08 55.11
CA ILE A 6 11.82 -24.84 54.53
C ILE A 6 12.12 -25.06 53.04
N ILE A 7 12.70 -26.21 52.67
CA ILE A 7 12.97 -26.56 51.27
C ILE A 7 11.67 -26.70 50.49
N VAL A 8 10.62 -27.31 51.05
CA VAL A 8 9.32 -27.44 50.39
C VAL A 8 8.65 -26.06 50.17
N LEU A 9 8.75 -25.16 51.16
CA LEU A 9 8.24 -23.81 51.06
C LEU A 9 9.02 -23.00 50.01
N GLN A 10 10.33 -23.15 49.97
CA GLN A 10 11.14 -22.50 48.94
C GLN A 10 10.83 -23.03 47.53
N LEU A 11 10.58 -24.32 47.41
CA LEU A 11 10.18 -24.91 46.13
C LEU A 11 8.85 -24.35 45.66
N ARG A 12 7.88 -24.15 46.56
CA ARG A 12 6.62 -23.52 46.18
C ARG A 12 6.79 -22.10 45.72
N GLU A 13 7.60 -21.31 46.38
CA GLU A 13 7.93 -19.95 45.99
C GLU A 13 8.70 -19.90 44.66
N ILE A 14 9.65 -20.80 44.49
CA ILE A 14 10.39 -20.93 43.23
C ILE A 14 9.45 -21.31 42.07
N ILE A 15 8.53 -22.24 42.30
CA ILE A 15 7.55 -22.66 41.31
C ILE A 15 6.62 -21.48 40.95
N LYS A 16 6.15 -20.74 41.93
CA LYS A 16 5.34 -19.53 41.68
C LYS A 16 6.11 -18.49 40.88
N THR A 17 7.34 -18.23 41.25
CA THR A 17 8.20 -17.28 40.55
C THR A 17 8.51 -17.78 39.14
N ALA A 18 8.77 -19.06 38.97
CA ALA A 18 9.02 -19.68 37.68
C ALA A 18 7.79 -19.57 36.76
N VAL A 19 6.57 -19.81 37.31
CA VAL A 19 5.32 -19.66 36.56
C VAL A 19 5.10 -18.20 36.16
N PHE A 20 5.37 -17.25 37.05
CA PHE A 20 5.27 -15.83 36.73
C PHE A 20 6.25 -15.40 35.65
N VAL A 21 7.49 -15.89 35.72
CA VAL A 21 8.51 -15.59 34.70
C VAL A 21 8.11 -16.19 33.36
N LEU A 22 7.63 -17.43 33.35
CA LEU A 22 7.16 -18.09 32.12
C LEU A 22 5.96 -17.36 31.52
N LEU A 23 5.00 -16.94 32.38
CA LEU A 23 3.85 -16.19 31.92
C LEU A 23 4.26 -14.83 31.34
N GLY A 24 5.15 -14.12 32.02
CA GLY A 24 5.71 -12.85 31.52
C GLY A 24 6.43 -13.01 30.20
N LEU A 25 7.24 -14.06 30.11
CA LEU A 25 7.95 -14.38 28.86
C LEU A 25 6.96 -14.71 27.72
N ALA A 26 5.92 -15.50 28.02
CA ALA A 26 4.88 -15.82 27.05
C ALA A 26 4.14 -14.57 26.58
N VAL A 27 3.83 -13.64 27.48
CA VAL A 27 3.19 -12.37 27.16
C VAL A 27 4.11 -11.51 26.29
N ILE A 28 5.40 -11.43 26.63
CA ILE A 28 6.38 -10.70 25.84
C ILE A 28 6.51 -11.30 24.43
N LEU A 29 6.59 -12.61 24.32
CA LEU A 29 6.64 -13.29 23.03
C LEU A 29 5.37 -13.07 22.22
N LEU A 30 4.21 -13.08 22.87
CA LEU A 30 2.92 -12.78 22.24
C LEU A 30 2.88 -11.33 21.73
N LEU A 31 3.35 -10.38 22.52
CA LEU A 31 3.44 -8.98 22.11
C LEU A 31 4.41 -8.80 20.96
N ILE A 32 5.55 -9.44 21.00
CA ILE A 32 6.52 -9.44 19.92
C ILE A 32 5.88 -10.02 18.64
N TYR A 33 5.14 -11.12 18.78
CA TYR A 33 4.45 -11.75 17.65
C TYR A 33 3.38 -10.85 17.05
N LEU A 34 2.64 -10.10 17.88
CA LEU A 34 1.60 -9.19 17.44
C LEU A 34 2.16 -7.88 16.88
N PHE A 35 3.25 -7.38 17.49
CA PHE A 35 3.84 -6.10 17.12
C PHE A 35 4.97 -6.20 16.10
N ILE A 36 5.55 -7.38 15.93
CA ILE A 36 6.42 -7.56 14.78
C ILE A 36 5.54 -7.36 13.55
N PRO A 37 5.84 -6.34 12.74
CA PRO A 37 5.25 -6.30 11.43
C PRO A 37 5.58 -7.65 10.84
N ARG A 38 4.57 -8.39 10.49
CA ARG A 38 4.76 -9.60 9.70
C ARG A 38 5.36 -9.15 8.38
N ASN A 39 6.64 -8.95 8.41
CA ASN A 39 7.39 -9.08 7.20
C ASN A 39 7.19 -10.54 6.82
N LYS A 40 6.08 -10.78 6.14
CA LYS A 40 6.01 -11.95 5.31
C LYS A 40 7.37 -12.01 4.66
N PRO A 41 8.07 -13.15 4.66
CA PRO A 41 9.16 -13.28 3.74
C PRO A 41 8.54 -12.88 2.42
N GLU A 42 8.70 -11.64 2.12
CA GLU A 42 8.26 -11.16 0.85
C GLU A 42 9.01 -12.02 -0.15
N VAL A 43 8.25 -12.90 -0.76
CA VAL A 43 8.54 -13.09 -2.15
C VAL A 43 8.65 -11.67 -2.62
N ARG A 44 9.85 -11.16 -2.70
CA ARG A 44 10.08 -9.82 -3.19
C ARG A 44 9.52 -9.79 -4.59
N SER A 45 8.25 -9.55 -4.65
CA SER A 45 7.70 -9.02 -5.86
C SER A 45 8.01 -7.54 -5.77
N ASP A 46 9.24 -7.20 -6.08
CA ASP A 46 9.55 -5.86 -6.51
C ASP A 46 8.74 -5.70 -7.80
N LEU A 47 7.45 -5.45 -7.63
CA LEU A 47 6.53 -5.30 -8.75
C LEU A 47 6.89 -4.07 -9.54
N TYR A 48 7.44 -3.08 -8.85
CA TYR A 48 7.76 -1.80 -9.44
C TYR A 48 9.12 -1.30 -8.98
N ILE A 49 9.76 -0.55 -9.83
CA ILE A 49 10.92 0.26 -9.47
C ILE A 49 10.39 1.56 -8.85
N PRO A 50 10.71 1.89 -7.58
CA PRO A 50 10.15 3.07 -6.94
C PRO A 50 10.42 4.35 -7.71
N GLY A 51 9.42 5.19 -7.80
CA GLY A 51 9.53 6.49 -8.49
C GLY A 51 8.21 6.95 -9.04
N THR A 52 8.25 8.05 -9.77
CA THR A 52 7.12 8.60 -10.50
C THR A 52 7.36 8.44 -11.99
N TYR A 53 6.42 7.82 -12.66
CA TYR A 53 6.47 7.56 -14.10
C TYR A 53 5.32 8.29 -14.77
N THR A 54 5.58 8.87 -15.92
CA THR A 54 4.60 9.67 -16.64
C THR A 54 4.32 9.08 -18.02
N ALA A 55 3.08 9.25 -18.46
CA ALA A 55 2.66 8.98 -19.83
C ALA A 55 1.92 10.20 -20.36
N GLU A 56 2.18 10.53 -21.61
CA GLU A 56 1.57 11.68 -22.24
C GLU A 56 0.29 11.28 -22.97
N ILE A 57 -0.76 12.07 -22.76
CA ILE A 57 -2.00 11.99 -23.54
C ILE A 57 -2.10 13.27 -24.36
N ILE A 58 -2.39 13.14 -25.64
CA ILE A 58 -2.63 14.29 -26.50
C ILE A 58 -4.12 14.51 -26.61
N LEU A 59 -4.60 15.63 -26.09
CA LEU A 59 -5.98 16.05 -26.17
C LEU A 59 -6.09 17.32 -27.00
N HIS A 60 -6.71 17.23 -28.17
CA HIS A 60 -6.85 18.35 -29.11
C HIS A 60 -5.53 19.12 -29.35
N ASN A 61 -4.45 18.38 -29.62
CA ASN A 61 -3.09 18.90 -29.82
C ASN A 61 -2.42 19.47 -28.56
N ASN A 62 -3.00 19.27 -27.38
CA ASN A 62 -2.41 19.70 -26.11
C ASN A 62 -1.92 18.48 -25.34
N PRO A 63 -0.65 18.41 -25.01
CA PRO A 63 -0.13 17.29 -24.20
C PRO A 63 -0.51 17.44 -22.74
N VAL A 64 -1.02 16.36 -22.16
CA VAL A 64 -1.29 16.22 -20.74
C VAL A 64 -0.53 15.02 -20.24
N GLU A 65 0.18 15.18 -19.15
CA GLU A 65 0.92 14.08 -18.53
C GLU A 65 0.16 13.47 -17.38
N VAL A 66 0.01 12.16 -17.42
CA VAL A 66 -0.51 11.38 -16.31
C VAL A 66 0.68 10.75 -15.59
N GLY A 67 0.85 11.07 -14.32
CA GLY A 67 1.93 10.55 -13.50
C GLY A 67 1.42 9.49 -12.54
N VAL A 68 2.17 8.38 -12.45
CA VAL A 68 1.90 7.31 -11.48
C VAL A 68 3.09 7.22 -10.55
N THR A 69 2.85 7.34 -9.27
CA THR A 69 3.87 7.17 -8.25
C THR A 69 3.73 5.79 -7.64
N VAL A 70 4.82 5.04 -7.64
CA VAL A 70 4.84 3.67 -7.12
C VAL A 70 5.97 3.50 -6.12
N SER A 71 5.75 2.59 -5.16
CA SER A 71 6.80 2.03 -4.32
C SER A 71 7.20 0.66 -4.85
N GLU A 72 8.09 -0.03 -4.16
CA GLU A 72 8.56 -1.36 -4.57
C GLU A 72 7.43 -2.38 -4.76
N ASP A 73 6.38 -2.25 -3.97
CA ASP A 73 5.33 -3.27 -3.89
C ASP A 73 3.92 -2.74 -4.21
N LYS A 74 3.75 -1.44 -4.36
CA LYS A 74 2.40 -0.89 -4.52
C LYS A 74 2.38 0.46 -5.25
N ILE A 75 1.20 0.76 -5.77
CA ILE A 75 0.87 2.06 -6.36
C ILE A 75 0.49 3.02 -5.23
N ILE A 76 1.17 4.16 -5.15
CA ILE A 76 0.93 5.17 -4.12
C ILE A 76 -0.13 6.16 -4.57
N GLY A 77 -0.10 6.59 -5.83
CA GLY A 77 -1.07 7.54 -6.33
C GLY A 77 -0.95 7.79 -7.82
N VAL A 78 -1.96 8.41 -8.35
CA VAL A 78 -2.02 8.84 -9.76
C VAL A 78 -2.28 10.34 -9.77
N THR A 79 -1.50 11.06 -10.55
CA THR A 79 -1.60 12.52 -10.66
C THR A 79 -1.64 12.92 -12.13
N MET A 80 -2.10 14.12 -12.38
CA MET A 80 -2.11 14.69 -13.73
C MET A 80 -1.43 16.05 -13.67
N THR A 81 -0.51 16.26 -14.60
CA THR A 81 0.27 17.50 -14.69
C THR A 81 0.07 18.13 -16.06
N ASN A 82 0.50 19.38 -16.19
CA ASN A 82 0.37 20.15 -17.44
C ASN A 82 -1.06 20.37 -17.91
N MET A 83 -2.02 20.38 -16.96
CA MET A 83 -3.37 20.82 -17.28
C MET A 83 -3.39 22.34 -17.34
N ALA A 84 -3.38 22.88 -18.54
CA ALA A 84 -3.62 24.30 -18.72
C ALA A 84 -5.07 24.63 -18.35
N GLU A 85 -5.31 25.84 -17.83
CA GLU A 85 -6.64 26.30 -17.45
C GLU A 85 -7.70 26.10 -18.55
N ILE A 86 -7.26 26.19 -19.79
CA ILE A 86 -8.09 25.98 -20.98
C ILE A 86 -8.62 24.55 -21.04
N GLN A 87 -7.83 23.57 -20.61
CA GLN A 87 -8.24 22.17 -20.63
C GLN A 87 -9.27 21.87 -19.55
N GLU A 88 -9.20 22.53 -18.40
CA GLU A 88 -10.20 22.40 -17.36
C GLU A 88 -11.59 22.89 -17.83
N VAL A 89 -11.61 23.93 -18.64
CA VAL A 89 -12.86 24.46 -19.20
C VAL A 89 -13.44 23.53 -20.26
N PHE A 90 -12.59 22.96 -21.12
CA PHE A 90 -13.05 22.08 -22.20
C PHE A 90 -13.29 20.64 -21.73
N TYR A 91 -12.61 20.23 -20.68
CA TYR A 91 -12.70 18.85 -20.18
C TYR A 91 -13.05 18.77 -18.69
N PRO A 92 -14.23 19.32 -18.30
CA PRO A 92 -14.59 19.37 -16.88
C PRO A 92 -14.74 17.99 -16.24
N LEU A 93 -14.88 16.93 -17.03
CA LEU A 93 -15.00 15.57 -16.50
C LEU A 93 -13.66 14.94 -16.16
N PHE A 94 -12.53 15.50 -16.61
CA PHE A 94 -11.23 14.95 -16.33
C PHE A 94 -10.85 14.99 -14.86
N GLN A 95 -11.15 16.09 -14.17
CA GLN A 95 -10.85 16.23 -12.75
C GLN A 95 -11.54 15.17 -11.89
N PRO A 96 -12.88 15.04 -11.96
CA PRO A 96 -13.56 14.01 -11.17
C PRO A 96 -13.21 12.59 -11.63
N ALA A 97 -13.02 12.35 -12.92
CA ALA A 97 -12.62 11.05 -13.44
C ALA A 97 -11.25 10.65 -12.91
N MET A 98 -10.29 11.58 -12.92
CA MET A 98 -8.96 11.33 -12.38
C MET A 98 -9.00 11.03 -10.89
N ALA A 99 -9.77 11.78 -10.11
CA ALA A 99 -9.92 11.56 -8.68
C ALA A 99 -10.50 10.18 -8.38
N ASP A 100 -11.57 9.80 -9.08
CA ASP A 100 -12.22 8.51 -8.89
C ASP A 100 -11.31 7.35 -9.30
N LEU A 101 -10.63 7.47 -10.44
CA LEU A 101 -9.71 6.44 -10.91
C LEU A 101 -8.48 6.31 -10.02
N SER A 102 -7.90 7.42 -9.60
CA SER A 102 -6.75 7.40 -8.69
C SER A 102 -7.10 6.66 -7.40
N LYS A 103 -8.24 6.98 -6.82
CA LYS A 103 -8.72 6.32 -5.61
C LYS A 103 -8.96 4.83 -5.84
N ALA A 104 -9.64 4.46 -6.91
CA ALA A 104 -9.95 3.07 -7.23
C ALA A 104 -8.67 2.26 -7.49
N ILE A 105 -7.71 2.81 -8.21
CA ILE A 105 -6.44 2.15 -8.51
C ILE A 105 -5.62 1.94 -7.24
N VAL A 106 -5.52 2.95 -6.38
CA VAL A 106 -4.78 2.85 -5.11
C VAL A 106 -5.43 1.86 -4.16
N GLU A 107 -6.76 1.87 -4.04
CA GLU A 107 -7.48 0.94 -3.18
C GLU A 107 -7.39 -0.51 -3.65
N SER A 108 -7.51 -0.73 -4.96
CA SER A 108 -7.46 -2.08 -5.54
C SER A 108 -6.04 -2.55 -5.84
N GLN A 109 -5.08 -1.64 -5.93
CA GLN A 109 -3.71 -1.91 -6.38
C GLN A 109 -3.67 -2.56 -7.76
N SER A 110 -4.58 -2.16 -8.63
CA SER A 110 -4.76 -2.69 -9.97
C SER A 110 -5.33 -1.62 -10.89
N THR A 111 -5.03 -1.74 -12.17
CA THR A 111 -5.65 -0.92 -13.21
C THR A 111 -6.93 -1.55 -13.76
N ASP A 112 -7.26 -2.77 -13.29
CA ASP A 112 -8.51 -3.44 -13.64
C ASP A 112 -9.62 -2.94 -12.72
N VAL A 113 -10.06 -1.71 -12.96
CA VAL A 113 -11.09 -1.03 -12.17
C VAL A 113 -12.32 -0.80 -13.01
N VAL A 114 -13.47 -0.76 -12.34
CA VAL A 114 -14.75 -0.48 -13.01
C VAL A 114 -14.83 1.02 -13.28
N LEU A 115 -15.00 1.37 -14.53
CA LEU A 115 -15.15 2.77 -14.94
C LEU A 115 -16.53 3.28 -14.55
N SER A 116 -16.58 4.54 -14.11
CA SER A 116 -17.85 5.19 -13.81
C SER A 116 -18.68 5.35 -15.09
N MET A 117 -19.97 5.11 -14.96
CA MET A 117 -20.90 5.32 -16.07
C MET A 117 -21.04 6.79 -16.48
N ASP A 118 -20.63 7.70 -15.61
CA ASP A 118 -20.73 9.13 -15.88
C ASP A 118 -19.71 9.62 -16.90
N TYR A 119 -18.54 8.96 -16.95
CA TYR A 119 -17.46 9.37 -17.87
C TYR A 119 -16.63 8.16 -18.35
N PRO A 120 -17.24 7.22 -19.08
CA PRO A 120 -16.56 5.98 -19.47
C PRO A 120 -15.42 6.21 -20.46
N ILE A 121 -15.56 7.12 -21.40
CA ILE A 121 -14.54 7.42 -22.41
C ILE A 121 -13.35 8.14 -21.76
N THR A 122 -13.63 9.14 -20.94
CA THR A 122 -12.60 9.90 -20.22
C THR A 122 -11.81 8.98 -19.29
N GLY A 123 -12.50 8.12 -18.56
CA GLY A 123 -11.88 7.14 -17.68
C GLY A 123 -10.98 6.18 -18.43
N GLN A 124 -11.40 5.70 -19.59
CA GLN A 124 -10.61 4.78 -20.41
C GLN A 124 -9.31 5.44 -20.90
N ILE A 125 -9.37 6.69 -21.34
CA ILE A 125 -8.19 7.44 -21.78
C ILE A 125 -7.18 7.58 -20.64
N ILE A 126 -7.66 7.95 -19.46
CA ILE A 126 -6.80 8.06 -18.27
C ILE A 126 -6.20 6.70 -17.90
N LEU A 127 -7.02 5.66 -17.93
CA LEU A 127 -6.59 4.30 -17.57
C LEU A 127 -5.51 3.78 -18.54
N ASP A 128 -5.66 4.04 -19.82
CA ASP A 128 -4.65 3.67 -20.82
C ASP A 128 -3.32 4.37 -20.55
N ALA A 129 -3.36 5.64 -20.15
CA ALA A 129 -2.16 6.39 -19.77
C ALA A 129 -1.52 5.84 -18.48
N VAL A 130 -2.33 5.49 -17.51
CA VAL A 130 -1.86 4.86 -16.26
C VAL A 130 -1.17 3.53 -16.57
N ASN A 131 -1.76 2.71 -17.43
CA ASN A 131 -1.16 1.44 -17.85
C ASN A 131 0.18 1.65 -18.57
N ALA A 132 0.27 2.67 -19.43
CA ALA A 132 1.51 3.00 -20.11
C ALA A 132 2.60 3.46 -19.14
N ALA A 133 2.24 4.27 -18.14
CA ALA A 133 3.17 4.70 -17.10
C ALA A 133 3.62 3.52 -16.22
N LEU A 134 2.69 2.66 -15.82
CA LEU A 134 3.01 1.47 -15.01
C LEU A 134 3.92 0.49 -15.75
N SER A 135 3.77 0.36 -17.05
CA SER A 135 4.66 -0.52 -17.83
C SER A 135 6.12 -0.06 -17.79
N GLN A 136 6.35 1.24 -17.64
CA GLN A 136 7.71 1.78 -17.43
C GLN A 136 8.24 1.48 -16.02
N ALA A 137 7.35 1.37 -15.05
CA ALA A 137 7.70 1.15 -13.64
C ALA A 137 7.93 -0.33 -13.31
N GLN A 138 7.53 -1.25 -14.16
CA GLN A 138 7.66 -2.67 -13.88
C GLN A 138 9.12 -3.08 -13.73
N ALA A 139 9.41 -3.74 -12.63
CA ALA A 139 10.71 -4.34 -12.39
C ALA A 139 10.82 -5.62 -13.24
N GLU A 140 11.91 -5.72 -13.97
CA GLU A 140 12.20 -6.94 -14.71
C GLU A 140 12.77 -8.06 -13.82
#